data_5a12370c1da2440fff29c003642ca530
#
_entry.id   5a12370c1da2440fff29c003642ca530
#
_cell.length_a   1.000
_cell.length_b   1.000
_cell.length_c   1.000
_cell.angle_alpha   90.00
_cell.angle_beta   90.00
_cell.angle_gamma   90.00
#
_symmetry.space_group_name_H-M   'P 1'
#
loop_
_entity.id
_entity.type
_entity.pdbx_description
1 polymer ?
#
loop_
_entity_poly.entity_id
_entity_poly.type
_entity_poly.pdbx_seq_one_letter_code
_entity_poly.pdbx_strand_id
1 'polypeptide(L)'
;VRPSRDGIYGRELIGTSVDVGSKPMHLSFDSSGNLSGSTPEMFTIQVPFVFDLPPGNLGSTGLVKVVDTTSRRIDTFACLDAHTVVRLRMDAPHIVPVLDTAEAAHASEFPAARLVELDGWDADAFEAANEATDAMVGVRLHFEEGWQERLDAAVDAGAKVIHLLADLHARGTDGTFVSELFKEAHMMLIEQGRRDTVTLFGGGGIVGADHVPKAIISGLDAVALDLAVLFALQGRSHGSLEERDRVSGTLPRMLDHEWAEQRLANLCGSWRDQLLEILGAMGIREVRRLRGEFGRSMIVKHLEDEAFEGIAGYTGGGA
;
A
#
# COMPACT_ATOMS: atom_id res chain seq x y z
N VAL A 1 -18.09 5.94 0.63
CA VAL A 1 -18.14 6.95 -0.44
C VAL A 1 -18.91 8.16 0.06
N ARG A 2 -18.28 9.36 0.06
CA ARG A 2 -18.98 10.62 0.35
C ARG A 2 -19.31 11.33 -0.95
N PRO A 3 -20.49 11.94 -1.08
CA PRO A 3 -20.76 12.79 -2.23
C PRO A 3 -19.80 13.98 -2.23
N SER A 4 -19.21 14.28 -3.38
CA SER A 4 -18.45 15.51 -3.59
C SER A 4 -19.39 16.71 -3.45
N ARG A 5 -18.91 17.79 -2.82
CA ARG A 5 -19.59 19.09 -2.80
C ARG A 5 -19.24 19.94 -4.02
N ASP A 6 -18.25 19.49 -4.79
CA ASP A 6 -17.70 20.21 -5.91
C ASP A 6 -18.42 19.77 -7.19
N GLY A 7 -19.11 20.65 -7.78
CA GLY A 7 -19.86 20.44 -9.00
C GLY A 7 -21.17 21.23 -9.00
N ILE A 8 -21.63 21.58 -10.18
CA ILE A 8 -22.86 22.36 -10.40
C ILE A 8 -24.08 21.69 -9.75
N TYR A 9 -24.04 20.37 -9.58
CA TYR A 9 -25.11 19.58 -9.00
C TYR A 9 -24.80 19.05 -7.59
N GLY A 10 -23.61 19.31 -7.04
CA GLY A 10 -23.24 19.12 -5.63
C GLY A 10 -23.29 17.70 -5.08
N ARG A 11 -23.39 16.65 -5.90
CA ARG A 11 -23.61 15.27 -5.44
C ARG A 11 -22.91 14.21 -6.29
N GLU A 12 -21.78 14.54 -6.88
CA GLU A 12 -20.97 13.54 -7.56
C GLU A 12 -20.30 12.61 -6.56
N LEU A 13 -20.49 11.32 -6.75
CA LEU A 13 -19.79 10.30 -5.97
C LEU A 13 -18.38 10.13 -6.52
N ILE A 14 -17.37 10.34 -5.67
CA ILE A 14 -15.98 10.03 -5.98
C ILE A 14 -15.61 8.74 -5.24
N GLY A 15 -15.23 7.71 -5.99
CA GLY A 15 -14.83 6.42 -5.47
C GLY A 15 -13.37 6.46 -5.00
N THR A 16 -13.13 6.06 -3.75
CA THR A 16 -11.78 5.86 -3.19
C THR A 16 -11.41 4.40 -3.04
N SER A 17 -12.30 3.48 -3.42
CA SER A 17 -12.07 2.05 -3.32
C SER A 17 -11.02 1.58 -4.33
N VAL A 18 -10.29 0.56 -3.92
CA VAL A 18 -9.25 -0.10 -4.70
C VAL A 18 -9.59 -1.57 -4.85
N ASP A 19 -9.51 -2.05 -6.08
CA ASP A 19 -9.63 -3.48 -6.37
C ASP A 19 -8.24 -4.11 -6.23
N VAL A 20 -8.15 -5.15 -5.40
CA VAL A 20 -6.94 -5.91 -5.11
C VAL A 20 -7.01 -7.25 -5.81
N GLY A 21 -5.96 -7.61 -6.54
CA GLY A 21 -5.90 -8.82 -7.35
C GLY A 21 -5.88 -8.51 -8.84
N SER A 22 -6.11 -9.53 -9.66
CA SER A 22 -6.08 -9.40 -11.11
C SER A 22 -7.43 -8.96 -11.65
N LYS A 23 -7.44 -7.89 -12.45
CA LYS A 23 -8.66 -7.47 -13.15
C LYS A 23 -8.86 -8.30 -14.42
N PRO A 24 -10.10 -8.74 -14.70
CA PRO A 24 -10.38 -9.41 -15.96
C PRO A 24 -10.24 -8.41 -17.11
N MET A 25 -9.34 -8.69 -18.06
CA MET A 25 -9.15 -7.86 -19.25
C MET A 25 -10.39 -7.91 -20.15
N HIS A 26 -10.99 -9.08 -20.32
CA HIS A 26 -12.18 -9.31 -21.11
C HIS A 26 -13.07 -10.36 -20.44
N LEU A 27 -14.35 -10.05 -20.31
CA LEU A 27 -15.36 -11.03 -19.93
C LEU A 27 -15.95 -11.64 -21.18
N SER A 28 -15.91 -12.97 -21.29
CA SER A 28 -16.57 -13.72 -22.36
C SER A 28 -17.87 -14.29 -21.86
N PHE A 29 -18.91 -14.21 -22.70
CA PHE A 29 -20.23 -14.73 -22.37
C PHE A 29 -20.61 -15.82 -23.36
N ASP A 30 -21.32 -16.84 -22.88
CA ASP A 30 -21.92 -17.87 -23.72
C ASP A 30 -23.14 -17.33 -24.48
N SER A 31 -23.73 -18.16 -25.36
CA SER A 31 -24.91 -17.81 -26.14
C SER A 31 -26.17 -17.55 -25.28
N SER A 32 -26.16 -17.95 -24.02
CA SER A 32 -27.23 -17.76 -23.04
C SER A 32 -27.00 -16.53 -22.15
N GLY A 33 -25.87 -15.81 -22.36
CA GLY A 33 -25.48 -14.64 -21.58
C GLY A 33 -24.82 -14.94 -20.24
N ASN A 34 -24.44 -16.19 -19.97
CA ASN A 34 -23.69 -16.55 -18.79
C ASN A 34 -22.18 -16.31 -19.01
N LEU A 35 -21.48 -15.97 -17.94
CA LEU A 35 -20.05 -15.79 -17.98
C LEU A 35 -19.34 -17.11 -18.39
N SER A 36 -18.53 -17.05 -19.44
CA SER A 36 -17.72 -18.17 -19.89
C SER A 36 -16.32 -18.06 -19.28
N GLY A 37 -15.96 -19.04 -18.43
CA GLY A 37 -14.66 -19.08 -17.75
C GLY A 37 -14.72 -18.64 -16.28
N SER A 38 -13.58 -18.75 -15.61
CA SER A 38 -13.43 -18.29 -14.22
C SER A 38 -13.21 -16.78 -14.17
N THR A 39 -13.87 -16.09 -13.25
CA THR A 39 -13.47 -14.74 -12.89
C THR A 39 -12.15 -14.79 -12.14
N PRO A 40 -11.19 -13.90 -12.45
CA PRO A 40 -9.99 -13.81 -11.63
C PRO A 40 -10.38 -13.44 -10.19
N GLU A 41 -9.62 -13.95 -9.25
CA GLU A 41 -9.82 -13.64 -7.85
C GLU A 41 -9.50 -12.16 -7.61
N MET A 42 -10.44 -11.47 -7.02
CA MET A 42 -10.36 -10.04 -6.74
C MET A 42 -11.22 -9.69 -5.54
N PHE A 43 -10.76 -8.78 -4.72
CA PHE A 43 -11.55 -8.18 -3.64
C PHE A 43 -11.30 -6.67 -3.57
N THR A 44 -12.16 -5.96 -2.87
CA THR A 44 -12.14 -4.49 -2.83
C THR A 44 -11.88 -4.01 -1.41
N ILE A 45 -10.99 -3.01 -1.25
CA ILE A 45 -10.83 -2.21 -0.03
C ILE A 45 -11.43 -0.82 -0.26
N GLN A 46 -12.00 -0.20 0.78
CA GLN A 46 -12.78 1.04 0.62
C GLN A 46 -11.93 2.31 0.52
N VAL A 47 -10.67 2.23 0.91
CA VAL A 47 -9.73 3.35 0.90
C VAL A 47 -8.38 2.91 0.32
N PRO A 48 -7.63 3.79 -0.35
CA PRO A 48 -6.36 3.42 -0.96
C PRO A 48 -5.21 3.45 0.07
N PHE A 49 -5.48 2.97 1.28
CA PHE A 49 -4.50 2.83 2.37
C PHE A 49 -4.56 1.42 2.92
N VAL A 50 -3.41 0.83 3.18
CA VAL A 50 -3.26 -0.37 4.00
C VAL A 50 -2.37 -0.02 5.19
N PHE A 51 -2.62 -0.61 6.33
CA PHE A 51 -1.72 -0.45 7.47
C PHE A 51 -0.55 -1.41 7.32
N ASP A 52 0.66 -0.87 7.38
CA ASP A 52 1.89 -1.63 7.54
C ASP A 52 2.56 -1.14 8.81
N LEU A 53 2.84 -2.03 9.75
CA LEU A 53 3.44 -1.58 10.99
C LEU A 53 4.89 -1.16 10.75
N PRO A 54 5.31 -0.04 11.37
CA PRO A 54 6.71 0.34 11.28
C PRO A 54 7.60 -0.78 11.83
N PRO A 55 8.74 -1.03 11.20
CA PRO A 55 9.66 -2.07 11.64
C PRO A 55 10.16 -1.82 13.05
N GLY A 56 10.61 -2.87 13.71
CA GLY A 56 11.14 -2.82 15.07
C GLY A 56 10.11 -3.15 16.16
N ASN A 57 10.46 -2.96 17.41
CA ASN A 57 9.71 -3.39 18.60
C ASN A 57 8.33 -2.71 18.82
N LEU A 58 7.73 -2.16 17.79
CA LEU A 58 6.39 -1.56 17.84
C LEU A 58 5.24 -2.58 17.91
N GLY A 59 5.53 -3.85 17.75
CA GLY A 59 4.58 -4.95 17.93
C GLY A 59 4.03 -5.08 19.35
N SER A 60 3.86 -3.95 20.06
CA SER A 60 3.12 -3.97 21.31
C SER A 60 1.71 -4.49 21.03
N THR A 61 1.25 -5.44 21.82
CA THR A 61 -0.10 -6.00 21.70
C THR A 61 -1.19 -4.92 21.64
N GLY A 62 -0.96 -3.77 22.25
CA GLY A 62 -1.87 -2.64 22.20
C GLY A 62 -1.98 -2.01 20.81
N LEU A 63 -0.86 -1.71 20.15
CA LEU A 63 -0.85 -1.12 18.81
C LEU A 63 -1.48 -2.06 17.78
N VAL A 64 -1.09 -3.33 17.81
CA VAL A 64 -1.62 -4.34 16.88
C VAL A 64 -3.14 -4.45 16.97
N LYS A 65 -3.70 -4.45 18.20
CA LYS A 65 -5.16 -4.46 18.40
C LYS A 65 -5.85 -3.20 17.89
N VAL A 66 -5.23 -2.03 18.07
CA VAL A 66 -5.78 -0.76 17.55
C VAL A 66 -5.80 -0.78 16.03
N VAL A 67 -4.73 -1.26 15.39
CA VAL A 67 -4.65 -1.39 13.94
C VAL A 67 -5.68 -2.40 13.41
N ASP A 68 -5.82 -3.56 14.05
CA ASP A 68 -6.86 -4.56 13.74
C ASP A 68 -8.27 -3.95 13.76
N THR A 69 -8.63 -3.33 14.87
CA THR A 69 -9.97 -2.74 15.03
C THR A 69 -10.21 -1.62 14.01
N THR A 70 -9.19 -0.78 13.77
CA THR A 70 -9.32 0.33 12.83
C THR A 70 -9.43 -0.17 11.39
N SER A 71 -8.59 -1.12 10.97
CA SER A 71 -8.62 -1.66 9.61
C SER A 71 -9.97 -2.30 9.28
N ARG A 72 -10.52 -3.07 10.23
CA ARG A 72 -11.87 -3.62 10.09
C ARG A 72 -12.93 -2.55 9.98
N ARG A 73 -12.84 -1.46 10.77
CA ARG A 73 -13.81 -0.37 10.78
C ARG A 73 -13.84 0.42 9.49
N ILE A 74 -12.67 0.63 8.85
CA ILE A 74 -12.56 1.40 7.60
C ILE A 74 -12.53 0.53 6.35
N ASP A 75 -12.67 -0.79 6.52
CA ASP A 75 -12.66 -1.81 5.46
C ASP A 75 -11.40 -1.73 4.58
N THR A 76 -10.26 -1.92 5.25
CA THR A 76 -8.93 -2.01 4.62
C THR A 76 -8.10 -3.11 5.28
N PHE A 77 -6.85 -3.30 4.81
CA PHE A 77 -5.94 -4.30 5.32
C PHE A 77 -5.02 -3.78 6.42
N ALA A 78 -4.59 -4.73 7.26
CA ALA A 78 -3.47 -4.58 8.18
C ALA A 78 -2.46 -5.70 7.93
N CYS A 79 -1.28 -5.35 7.43
CA CYS A 79 -0.15 -6.25 7.27
C CYS A 79 0.53 -6.41 8.63
N LEU A 80 0.57 -7.62 9.13
CA LEU A 80 1.09 -7.97 10.44
C LEU A 80 2.03 -9.17 10.33
N ASP A 81 3.10 -9.14 11.11
CA ASP A 81 3.98 -10.29 11.26
C ASP A 81 3.19 -11.56 11.63
N ALA A 82 3.43 -12.65 10.90
CA ALA A 82 2.69 -13.89 11.00
C ALA A 82 2.73 -14.49 12.42
N HIS A 83 3.88 -14.48 13.09
CA HIS A 83 4.00 -14.95 14.47
C HIS A 83 3.15 -14.12 15.44
N THR A 84 3.01 -12.81 15.17
CA THR A 84 2.14 -11.95 15.97
C THR A 84 0.68 -12.27 15.75
N VAL A 85 0.26 -12.54 14.50
CA VAL A 85 -1.11 -12.97 14.16
C VAL A 85 -1.46 -14.28 14.91
N VAL A 86 -0.59 -15.28 14.83
CA VAL A 86 -0.76 -16.56 15.54
C VAL A 86 -0.83 -16.36 17.05
N ARG A 87 0.16 -15.67 17.62
CA ARG A 87 0.26 -15.40 19.06
C ARG A 87 -0.97 -14.72 19.62
N LEU A 88 -1.55 -13.76 18.88
CA LEU A 88 -2.71 -12.99 19.32
C LEU A 88 -4.05 -13.56 18.83
N ARG A 89 -4.03 -14.61 18.03
CA ARG A 89 -5.21 -15.26 17.43
C ARG A 89 -6.06 -14.28 16.63
N MET A 90 -5.40 -13.57 15.71
CA MET A 90 -6.01 -12.47 14.94
C MET A 90 -6.30 -12.85 13.48
N ASP A 91 -6.41 -14.13 13.16
CA ASP A 91 -6.75 -14.56 11.80
C ASP A 91 -8.15 -14.05 11.40
N ALA A 92 -8.17 -13.19 10.40
CA ALA A 92 -9.39 -12.50 9.93
C ALA A 92 -9.21 -11.99 8.49
N PRO A 93 -10.30 -11.79 7.73
CA PRO A 93 -10.23 -11.40 6.31
C PRO A 93 -9.55 -10.07 6.00
N HIS A 94 -9.39 -9.18 6.97
CA HIS A 94 -8.73 -7.88 6.85
C HIS A 94 -7.29 -7.89 7.36
N ILE A 95 -6.85 -8.99 7.95
CA ILE A 95 -5.46 -9.19 8.38
C ILE A 95 -4.69 -9.85 7.25
N VAL A 96 -3.53 -9.29 6.95
CA VAL A 96 -2.58 -9.83 5.98
C VAL A 96 -1.36 -10.33 6.76
N PRO A 97 -1.25 -11.64 7.01
CA PRO A 97 -0.07 -12.21 7.62
C PRO A 97 1.15 -12.03 6.68
N VAL A 98 2.23 -11.54 7.23
CA VAL A 98 3.52 -11.41 6.54
C VAL A 98 4.45 -12.51 7.04
N LEU A 99 4.86 -13.37 6.13
CA LEU A 99 5.70 -14.54 6.37
C LEU A 99 7.09 -14.33 5.78
N ASP A 100 8.09 -14.81 6.50
CA ASP A 100 9.40 -15.02 5.90
C ASP A 100 9.31 -16.06 4.78
N THR A 101 10.10 -15.94 3.71
CA THR A 101 10.14 -16.94 2.62
C THR A 101 10.46 -18.36 3.14
N ALA A 102 11.31 -18.46 4.17
CA ALA A 102 11.60 -19.75 4.81
C ALA A 102 10.39 -20.39 5.52
N GLU A 103 9.34 -19.64 5.79
CA GLU A 103 8.13 -20.06 6.51
C GLU A 103 6.89 -20.12 5.60
N ALA A 104 7.07 -20.07 4.30
CA ALA A 104 5.99 -19.98 3.30
C ALA A 104 4.90 -21.05 3.48
N ALA A 105 5.26 -22.29 3.85
CA ALA A 105 4.32 -23.37 4.10
C ALA A 105 3.37 -23.12 5.30
N HIS A 106 3.73 -22.20 6.22
CA HIS A 106 2.86 -21.80 7.33
C HIS A 106 1.70 -20.90 6.88
N ALA A 107 1.59 -20.55 5.61
CA ALA A 107 0.42 -19.86 5.04
C ALA A 107 -0.90 -20.60 5.35
N SER A 108 -0.85 -21.94 5.53
CA SER A 108 -1.99 -22.76 5.95
C SER A 108 -2.54 -22.45 7.36
N GLU A 109 -1.79 -21.73 8.19
CA GLU A 109 -2.23 -21.33 9.54
C GLU A 109 -3.23 -20.15 9.53
N PHE A 110 -3.47 -19.54 8.35
CA PHE A 110 -4.31 -18.35 8.19
C PHE A 110 -5.51 -18.59 7.27
N PRO A 111 -6.42 -19.50 7.62
CA PRO A 111 -7.54 -19.88 6.74
C PRO A 111 -8.58 -18.77 6.55
N ALA A 112 -8.61 -17.73 7.40
CA ALA A 112 -9.53 -16.62 7.24
C ALA A 112 -8.92 -15.45 6.44
N ALA A 113 -7.61 -15.42 6.22
CA ALA A 113 -6.94 -14.37 5.45
C ALA A 113 -7.38 -14.40 3.98
N ARG A 114 -7.59 -13.23 3.39
CA ARG A 114 -7.81 -13.08 1.93
C ARG A 114 -6.51 -12.92 1.17
N LEU A 115 -5.51 -12.39 1.83
CA LEU A 115 -4.18 -12.13 1.31
C LEU A 115 -3.16 -12.53 2.36
N VAL A 116 -2.11 -13.19 1.92
CA VAL A 116 -0.89 -13.49 2.69
C VAL A 116 0.27 -12.88 1.92
N GLU A 117 1.22 -12.25 2.58
CA GLU A 117 2.42 -11.70 1.94
C GLU A 117 3.67 -12.47 2.34
N LEU A 118 4.52 -12.76 1.36
CA LEU A 118 5.89 -13.23 1.59
C LEU A 118 6.84 -12.03 1.62
N ASP A 119 7.69 -11.94 2.62
CA ASP A 119 8.71 -10.89 2.74
C ASP A 119 9.96 -11.29 1.94
N GLY A 120 10.04 -10.80 0.73
CA GLY A 120 11.04 -11.15 -0.27
C GLY A 120 10.50 -12.03 -1.39
N TRP A 121 11.33 -12.21 -2.41
CA TRP A 121 11.04 -13.08 -3.55
C TRP A 121 11.87 -14.36 -3.50
N ASP A 122 11.21 -15.48 -3.49
CA ASP A 122 11.78 -16.80 -3.73
C ASP A 122 10.71 -17.66 -4.44
N ALA A 123 11.06 -18.28 -5.56
CA ALA A 123 10.10 -18.98 -6.40
C ALA A 123 9.53 -20.24 -5.73
N ASP A 124 10.37 -20.99 -5.03
CA ASP A 124 9.97 -22.22 -4.34
C ASP A 124 9.07 -21.88 -3.14
N ALA A 125 9.40 -20.79 -2.42
CA ALA A 125 8.58 -20.29 -1.33
C ALA A 125 7.21 -19.80 -1.82
N PHE A 126 7.17 -19.10 -2.97
CA PHE A 126 5.92 -18.63 -3.55
C PHE A 126 5.01 -19.80 -3.98
N GLU A 127 5.58 -20.84 -4.60
CA GLU A 127 4.84 -22.06 -4.93
C GLU A 127 4.34 -22.77 -3.68
N ALA A 128 5.20 -22.97 -2.67
CA ALA A 128 4.83 -23.60 -1.40
C ALA A 128 3.72 -22.84 -0.64
N ALA A 129 3.74 -21.49 -0.66
CA ALA A 129 2.67 -20.70 -0.06
C ALA A 129 1.36 -20.87 -0.82
N ASN A 130 1.37 -20.82 -2.17
CA ASN A 130 0.16 -21.04 -2.97
C ASN A 130 -0.44 -22.45 -2.82
N GLU A 131 0.40 -23.46 -2.57
CA GLU A 131 -0.09 -24.82 -2.28
C GLU A 131 -0.69 -24.94 -0.86
N ALA A 132 -0.21 -24.11 0.08
CA ALA A 132 -0.57 -24.19 1.49
C ALA A 132 -1.87 -23.43 1.83
N THR A 133 -2.31 -22.47 1.03
CA THR A 133 -3.46 -21.62 1.34
C THR A 133 -4.34 -21.36 0.13
N ASP A 134 -5.64 -21.17 0.36
CA ASP A 134 -6.59 -20.64 -0.63
C ASP A 134 -6.57 -19.10 -0.71
N ALA A 135 -5.86 -18.43 0.20
CA ALA A 135 -5.69 -16.99 0.15
C ALA A 135 -4.80 -16.58 -1.04
N MET A 136 -5.00 -15.37 -1.55
CA MET A 136 -4.08 -14.79 -2.54
C MET A 136 -2.69 -14.62 -1.90
N VAL A 137 -1.64 -15.02 -2.62
CA VAL A 137 -0.26 -14.82 -2.16
C VAL A 137 0.32 -13.59 -2.83
N GLY A 138 0.68 -12.58 -2.04
CA GLY A 138 1.41 -11.39 -2.44
C GLY A 138 2.89 -11.49 -2.11
N VAL A 139 3.68 -10.62 -2.72
CA VAL A 139 5.14 -10.57 -2.51
C VAL A 139 5.54 -9.16 -2.10
N ARG A 140 6.30 -9.04 -1.02
CA ARG A 140 6.92 -7.79 -0.60
C ARG A 140 8.30 -7.68 -1.25
N LEU A 141 8.57 -6.57 -1.88
CA LEU A 141 9.86 -6.30 -2.53
C LEU A 141 10.44 -5.00 -1.98
N HIS A 142 11.61 -5.12 -1.40
CA HIS A 142 12.40 -3.96 -1.01
C HIS A 142 13.14 -3.39 -2.22
N PHE A 143 13.24 -2.07 -2.33
CA PHE A 143 14.00 -1.39 -3.39
C PHE A 143 15.51 -1.51 -3.15
N GLU A 144 16.01 -2.71 -3.33
CA GLU A 144 17.40 -3.12 -3.26
C GLU A 144 17.92 -3.48 -4.65
N GLU A 145 19.23 -3.67 -4.79
CA GLU A 145 19.81 -4.13 -6.05
C GLU A 145 19.07 -5.38 -6.60
N GLY A 146 18.71 -5.34 -7.87
CA GLY A 146 17.98 -6.43 -8.56
C GLY A 146 16.48 -6.51 -8.21
N TRP A 147 15.88 -5.48 -7.69
CA TRP A 147 14.44 -5.48 -7.41
C TRP A 147 13.59 -5.59 -8.69
N GLN A 148 14.07 -5.07 -9.82
CA GLN A 148 13.38 -5.13 -11.11
C GLN A 148 13.23 -6.59 -11.58
N GLU A 149 14.31 -7.35 -11.53
CA GLU A 149 14.32 -8.76 -11.90
C GLU A 149 13.43 -9.60 -10.98
N ARG A 150 13.40 -9.26 -9.68
CA ARG A 150 12.51 -9.91 -8.71
C ARG A 150 11.04 -9.57 -8.97
N LEU A 151 10.74 -8.33 -9.35
CA LEU A 151 9.39 -7.92 -9.75
C LEU A 151 8.92 -8.73 -10.95
N ASP A 152 9.73 -8.80 -12.00
CA ASP A 152 9.42 -9.56 -13.22
C ASP A 152 9.20 -11.04 -12.89
N ALA A 153 10.11 -11.65 -12.14
CA ALA A 153 10.02 -13.06 -11.77
C ALA A 153 8.77 -13.37 -10.92
N ALA A 154 8.44 -12.51 -9.96
CA ALA A 154 7.25 -12.69 -9.13
C ALA A 154 5.96 -12.59 -9.96
N VAL A 155 5.89 -11.62 -10.88
CA VAL A 155 4.72 -11.44 -11.74
C VAL A 155 4.64 -12.56 -12.79
N ASP A 156 5.76 -13.06 -13.30
CA ASP A 156 5.83 -14.23 -14.20
C ASP A 156 5.35 -15.52 -13.52
N ALA A 157 5.67 -15.70 -12.24
CA ALA A 157 5.18 -16.80 -11.43
C ALA A 157 3.68 -16.68 -11.06
N GLY A 158 3.06 -15.52 -11.35
CA GLY A 158 1.62 -15.33 -11.17
C GLY A 158 1.21 -14.51 -9.95
N ALA A 159 2.15 -13.85 -9.26
CA ALA A 159 1.82 -12.93 -8.17
C ALA A 159 0.86 -11.83 -8.64
N LYS A 160 -0.24 -11.63 -7.90
CA LYS A 160 -1.29 -10.65 -8.21
C LYS A 160 -1.19 -9.38 -7.36
N VAL A 161 -0.45 -9.45 -6.27
CA VAL A 161 -0.20 -8.34 -5.36
C VAL A 161 1.30 -8.24 -5.14
N ILE A 162 1.85 -7.07 -5.38
CA ILE A 162 3.24 -6.74 -5.09
C ILE A 162 3.25 -5.54 -4.14
N HIS A 163 3.94 -5.68 -3.03
CA HIS A 163 4.11 -4.63 -2.04
C HIS A 163 5.53 -4.08 -2.10
N LEU A 164 5.69 -2.90 -2.67
CA LEU A 164 6.98 -2.24 -2.89
C LEU A 164 7.36 -1.40 -1.67
N LEU A 165 8.55 -1.62 -1.14
CA LEU A 165 9.02 -0.98 0.09
C LEU A 165 10.32 -0.21 -0.12
N ALA A 166 10.25 1.10 0.11
CA ALA A 166 11.42 1.96 0.30
C ALA A 166 11.83 2.01 1.78
N ASP A 167 12.95 2.66 2.07
CA ASP A 167 13.31 3.03 3.44
C ASP A 167 12.31 4.06 4.02
N LEU A 168 12.50 4.44 5.27
CA LEU A 168 11.59 5.39 5.92
C LEU A 168 11.88 6.87 5.57
N HIS A 169 12.95 7.13 4.82
CA HIS A 169 13.24 8.40 4.15
C HIS A 169 12.73 8.44 2.69
N ALA A 170 11.94 7.45 2.29
CA ALA A 170 11.38 7.33 0.96
C ALA A 170 12.47 7.13 -0.13
N ARG A 171 13.48 6.30 0.13
CA ARG A 171 14.56 6.00 -0.80
C ARG A 171 14.78 4.50 -0.97
N GLY A 172 15.28 4.12 -2.15
CA GLY A 172 15.89 2.82 -2.37
C GLY A 172 17.31 2.78 -1.80
N THR A 173 17.92 1.60 -1.79
CA THR A 173 19.29 1.41 -1.27
C THR A 173 20.36 2.14 -2.08
N ASP A 174 20.05 2.48 -3.33
CA ASP A 174 20.89 3.30 -4.22
C ASP A 174 20.70 4.82 -4.01
N GLY A 175 19.81 5.22 -3.09
CA GLY A 175 19.46 6.60 -2.81
C GLY A 175 18.38 7.20 -3.74
N THR A 176 17.85 6.44 -4.71
CA THR A 176 16.79 6.89 -5.61
C THR A 176 15.51 7.18 -4.84
N PHE A 177 14.86 8.29 -5.15
CA PHE A 177 13.64 8.70 -4.44
C PHE A 177 12.43 7.83 -4.83
N VAL A 178 11.62 7.49 -3.85
CA VAL A 178 10.55 6.49 -3.97
C VAL A 178 9.52 6.76 -5.08
N SER A 179 9.24 8.03 -5.42
CA SER A 179 8.31 8.35 -6.51
C SER A 179 8.85 7.93 -7.87
N GLU A 180 10.17 7.96 -8.07
CA GLU A 180 10.84 7.49 -9.29
C GLU A 180 10.79 5.96 -9.35
N LEU A 181 11.06 5.28 -8.22
CA LEU A 181 10.99 3.83 -8.11
C LEU A 181 9.58 3.28 -8.36
N PHE A 182 8.55 3.90 -7.79
CA PHE A 182 7.16 3.52 -8.05
C PHE A 182 6.79 3.73 -9.52
N LYS A 183 7.24 4.85 -10.11
CA LYS A 183 7.01 5.12 -11.53
C LYS A 183 7.71 4.09 -12.40
N GLU A 184 8.94 3.72 -12.08
CA GLU A 184 9.69 2.70 -12.81
C GLU A 184 8.98 1.35 -12.76
N ALA A 185 8.58 0.87 -11.58
CA ALA A 185 7.81 -0.37 -11.43
C ALA A 185 6.50 -0.34 -12.24
N HIS A 186 5.79 0.78 -12.20
CA HIS A 186 4.57 0.97 -12.97
C HIS A 186 4.83 0.90 -14.48
N MET A 187 5.86 1.59 -14.98
CA MET A 187 6.20 1.62 -16.39
C MET A 187 6.68 0.26 -16.90
N MET A 188 7.49 -0.47 -16.14
CA MET A 188 7.89 -1.84 -16.45
C MET A 188 6.67 -2.74 -16.73
N LEU A 189 5.68 -2.71 -15.84
CA LEU A 189 4.46 -3.50 -15.99
C LEU A 189 3.57 -3.02 -17.14
N ILE A 190 3.59 -1.73 -17.50
CA ILE A 190 2.90 -1.19 -18.68
C ILE A 190 3.55 -1.70 -19.95
N GLU A 191 4.87 -1.60 -20.06
CA GLU A 191 5.64 -2.04 -21.24
C GLU A 191 5.44 -3.53 -21.54
N GLN A 192 5.23 -4.31 -20.49
CA GLN A 192 4.93 -5.75 -20.60
C GLN A 192 3.43 -6.04 -20.83
N GLY A 193 2.56 -5.02 -20.81
CA GLY A 193 1.10 -5.20 -20.91
C GLY A 193 0.45 -5.87 -19.70
N ARG A 194 1.12 -5.86 -18.54
CA ARG A 194 0.72 -6.61 -17.32
C ARG A 194 0.19 -5.73 -16.20
N ARG A 195 0.27 -4.41 -16.33
CA ARG A 195 -0.06 -3.48 -15.24
C ARG A 195 -1.48 -3.65 -14.67
N ASP A 196 -2.45 -4.03 -15.49
CA ASP A 196 -3.83 -4.24 -15.05
C ASP A 196 -4.08 -5.63 -14.42
N THR A 197 -3.11 -6.53 -14.48
CA THR A 197 -3.19 -7.85 -13.86
C THR A 197 -2.56 -7.91 -12.46
N VAL A 198 -1.91 -6.84 -12.02
CA VAL A 198 -1.17 -6.75 -10.76
C VAL A 198 -1.62 -5.53 -9.97
N THR A 199 -1.83 -5.71 -8.68
CA THR A 199 -2.01 -4.62 -7.73
C THR A 199 -0.68 -4.25 -7.10
N LEU A 200 -0.32 -2.97 -7.14
CA LEU A 200 0.87 -2.43 -6.48
C LEU A 200 0.47 -1.71 -5.19
N PHE A 201 0.89 -2.24 -4.06
CA PHE A 201 0.99 -1.51 -2.81
C PHE A 201 2.37 -0.89 -2.70
N GLY A 202 2.51 0.21 -1.95
CA GLY A 202 3.82 0.77 -1.72
C GLY A 202 3.91 1.57 -0.45
N GLY A 203 5.07 1.47 0.20
CA GLY A 203 5.38 2.11 1.48
C GLY A 203 6.78 2.68 1.53
N GLY A 204 7.04 3.41 2.60
CA GLY A 204 8.27 4.12 2.86
C GLY A 204 8.09 5.64 2.80
N GLY A 205 8.24 6.32 3.93
CA GLY A 205 8.16 7.77 4.02
C GLY A 205 6.77 8.40 3.82
N ILE A 206 5.70 7.63 3.82
CA ILE A 206 4.32 8.13 3.68
C ILE A 206 3.83 8.69 5.03
N VAL A 207 3.99 9.99 5.23
CA VAL A 207 3.68 10.66 6.50
C VAL A 207 2.71 11.84 6.38
N GLY A 208 2.33 12.21 5.16
CA GLY A 208 1.42 13.31 4.86
C GLY A 208 0.29 12.90 3.93
N ALA A 209 -0.86 13.56 4.05
CA ALA A 209 -2.03 13.25 3.22
C ALA A 209 -1.78 13.48 1.73
N ASP A 210 -0.95 14.46 1.38
CA ASP A 210 -0.57 14.78 0.00
C ASP A 210 0.41 13.75 -0.60
N HIS A 211 1.07 12.93 0.23
CA HIS A 211 1.89 11.82 -0.26
C HIS A 211 1.05 10.74 -0.92
N VAL A 212 -0.20 10.55 -0.48
CA VAL A 212 -1.10 9.53 -1.02
C VAL A 212 -1.39 9.73 -2.51
N PRO A 213 -1.95 10.87 -2.94
CA PRO A 213 -2.19 11.10 -4.37
C PRO A 213 -0.88 11.11 -5.18
N LYS A 214 0.22 11.62 -4.64
CA LYS A 214 1.53 11.60 -5.30
C LYS A 214 2.02 10.18 -5.57
N ALA A 215 1.93 9.30 -4.58
CA ALA A 215 2.31 7.90 -4.72
C ALA A 215 1.40 7.14 -5.71
N ILE A 216 0.10 7.42 -5.72
CA ILE A 216 -0.83 6.83 -6.69
C ILE A 216 -0.55 7.36 -8.10
N ILE A 217 -0.30 8.66 -8.27
CA ILE A 217 0.15 9.24 -9.55
C ILE A 217 1.43 8.53 -10.02
N SER A 218 2.36 8.24 -9.12
CA SER A 218 3.60 7.51 -9.43
C SER A 218 3.37 6.03 -9.76
N GLY A 219 2.13 5.54 -9.71
CA GLY A 219 1.77 4.24 -10.25
C GLY A 219 1.20 3.24 -9.25
N LEU A 220 1.12 3.55 -7.96
CA LEU A 220 0.53 2.64 -6.98
C LEU A 220 -0.98 2.53 -7.10
N ASP A 221 -1.55 1.43 -6.62
CA ASP A 221 -2.98 1.25 -6.40
C ASP A 221 -3.38 1.69 -4.97
N ALA A 222 -2.54 1.40 -3.97
CA ALA A 222 -2.72 1.85 -2.60
C ALA A 222 -1.37 2.08 -1.90
N VAL A 223 -1.39 2.87 -0.83
CA VAL A 223 -0.21 3.18 -0.02
C VAL A 223 -0.22 2.43 1.29
N ALA A 224 0.96 2.01 1.75
CA ALA A 224 1.16 1.39 3.05
C ALA A 224 1.53 2.45 4.09
N LEU A 225 0.80 2.47 5.20
CA LEU A 225 0.96 3.43 6.29
C LEU A 225 1.72 2.78 7.46
N ASP A 226 2.94 3.21 7.66
CA ASP A 226 3.83 2.78 8.74
C ASP A 226 4.07 3.90 9.77
N LEU A 227 4.98 4.82 9.53
CA LEU A 227 5.29 5.93 10.43
C LEU A 227 4.10 6.85 10.69
N ALA A 228 3.19 6.99 9.72
CA ALA A 228 1.98 7.77 9.90
C ALA A 228 1.11 7.25 11.06
N VAL A 229 1.04 5.92 11.22
CA VAL A 229 0.36 5.26 12.35
C VAL A 229 1.01 5.65 13.67
N LEU A 230 2.35 5.57 13.73
CA LEU A 230 3.11 5.92 14.92
C LEU A 230 2.88 7.38 15.33
N PHE A 231 2.99 8.31 14.38
CA PHE A 231 2.84 9.75 14.64
C PHE A 231 1.40 10.14 15.00
N ALA A 232 0.41 9.50 14.38
CA ALA A 232 -1.00 9.71 14.74
C ALA A 232 -1.27 9.36 16.21
N LEU A 233 -0.57 8.40 16.76
CA LEU A 233 -0.68 7.95 18.14
C LEU A 233 0.29 8.66 19.09
N GLN A 234 0.87 9.79 18.66
CA GLN A 234 1.85 10.56 19.44
C GLN A 234 3.12 9.76 19.78
N GLY A 235 3.42 8.76 18.96
CA GLY A 235 4.66 8.00 19.07
C GLY A 235 5.86 8.77 18.55
N ARG A 236 7.04 8.21 18.81
CA ARG A 236 8.32 8.75 18.34
C ARG A 236 9.12 7.63 17.72
N SER A 237 9.78 7.91 16.60
CA SER A 237 10.77 7.01 15.99
C SER A 237 12.15 7.27 16.58
N HIS A 238 12.94 6.24 16.67
CA HIS A 238 14.32 6.24 17.12
C HIS A 238 15.16 5.37 16.19
N GLY A 239 16.41 5.76 15.97
CA GLY A 239 17.32 5.07 15.06
C GLY A 239 17.45 5.77 13.71
N SER A 240 18.21 5.19 12.79
CA SER A 240 18.32 5.68 11.42
C SER A 240 17.09 5.27 10.62
N LEU A 241 16.44 6.23 9.97
CA LEU A 241 15.31 5.95 9.09
C LEU A 241 15.75 5.30 7.76
N GLU A 242 17.03 5.33 7.44
CA GLU A 242 17.63 4.67 6.28
C GLU A 242 17.72 3.15 6.47
N GLU A 243 17.82 2.70 7.72
CA GLU A 243 17.89 1.29 8.07
C GLU A 243 16.54 0.85 8.66
N ARG A 244 15.61 0.47 7.78
CA ARG A 244 14.23 0.13 8.15
C ARG A 244 14.17 -0.85 9.33
N ASP A 245 15.01 -1.86 9.35
CA ASP A 245 15.01 -2.91 10.38
C ASP A 245 15.57 -2.45 11.73
N ARG A 246 16.31 -1.33 11.75
CA ARG A 246 16.91 -0.76 12.95
C ARG A 246 16.13 0.41 13.55
N VAL A 247 15.04 0.81 12.90
CA VAL A 247 14.15 1.80 13.48
C VAL A 247 13.35 1.17 14.59
N SER A 248 13.31 1.86 15.72
CA SER A 248 12.41 1.52 16.81
C SER A 248 11.44 2.66 17.06
N GLY A 249 10.33 2.37 17.69
CA GLY A 249 9.37 3.38 18.06
C GLY A 249 8.97 3.27 19.52
N THR A 250 8.56 4.40 20.08
CA THR A 250 7.95 4.45 21.40
C THR A 250 6.56 5.05 21.32
N LEU A 251 5.60 4.39 21.92
CA LEU A 251 4.25 4.88 22.14
C LEU A 251 4.11 5.45 23.55
N PRO A 252 3.10 6.31 23.80
CA PRO A 252 2.76 6.71 25.17
C PRO A 252 2.62 5.49 26.09
N ARG A 253 3.08 5.61 27.34
CA ARG A 253 3.12 4.49 28.30
C ARG A 253 1.76 3.83 28.54
N MET A 254 0.68 4.59 28.42
CA MET A 254 -0.69 4.10 28.48
C MET A 254 -1.38 4.48 27.18
N LEU A 255 -1.54 3.51 26.29
CA LEU A 255 -2.30 3.69 25.08
C LEU A 255 -3.76 3.38 25.39
N ASP A 256 -4.59 4.42 25.48
CA ASP A 256 -6.03 4.23 25.53
C ASP A 256 -6.53 3.71 24.18
N HIS A 257 -7.16 2.55 24.19
CA HIS A 257 -7.56 1.85 22.97
C HIS A 257 -8.61 2.61 22.17
N GLU A 258 -9.63 3.13 22.83
CA GLU A 258 -10.74 3.83 22.18
C GLU A 258 -10.23 5.15 21.55
N TRP A 259 -9.41 5.87 22.28
CA TRP A 259 -8.77 7.09 21.79
C TRP A 259 -7.85 6.78 20.59
N ALA A 260 -7.04 5.74 20.67
CA ALA A 260 -6.09 5.38 19.64
C ALA A 260 -6.79 4.94 18.35
N GLU A 261 -7.83 4.10 18.46
CA GLU A 261 -8.67 3.69 17.33
C GLU A 261 -9.33 4.91 16.67
N GLN A 262 -9.91 5.80 17.47
CA GLN A 262 -10.53 7.01 16.94
C GLN A 262 -9.51 7.93 16.25
N ARG A 263 -8.28 8.01 16.78
CA ARG A 263 -7.19 8.78 16.15
C ARG A 263 -6.81 8.23 14.79
N LEU A 264 -6.61 6.92 14.66
CA LEU A 264 -6.29 6.29 13.37
C LEU A 264 -7.44 6.42 12.38
N ALA A 265 -8.68 6.20 12.83
CA ALA A 265 -9.86 6.41 11.99
C ALA A 265 -9.99 7.87 11.51
N ASN A 266 -9.67 8.84 12.36
CA ASN A 266 -9.66 10.26 11.99
C ASN A 266 -8.52 10.57 11.00
N LEU A 267 -7.33 10.00 11.19
CA LEU A 267 -6.22 10.14 10.24
C LEU A 267 -6.68 9.70 8.84
N CYS A 268 -7.16 8.47 8.72
CA CYS A 268 -7.61 7.91 7.45
C CYS A 268 -8.79 8.70 6.86
N GLY A 269 -9.74 9.12 7.71
CA GLY A 269 -10.88 9.94 7.31
C GLY A 269 -10.44 11.30 6.74
N SER A 270 -9.53 12.00 7.41
CA SER A 270 -9.04 13.30 6.97
C SER A 270 -8.20 13.19 5.69
N TRP A 271 -7.34 12.17 5.58
CA TRP A 271 -6.55 11.94 4.38
C TRP A 271 -7.43 11.56 3.18
N ARG A 272 -8.46 10.76 3.42
CA ARG A 272 -9.46 10.46 2.40
C ARG A 272 -10.23 11.70 1.96
N ASP A 273 -10.63 12.57 2.89
CA ASP A 273 -11.31 13.81 2.54
C ASP A 273 -10.42 14.73 1.69
N GLN A 274 -9.12 14.87 2.00
CA GLN A 274 -8.17 15.61 1.16
C GLN A 274 -7.98 14.97 -0.22
N LEU A 275 -7.90 13.63 -0.28
CA LEU A 275 -7.83 12.92 -1.56
C LEU A 275 -9.07 13.17 -2.41
N LEU A 276 -10.27 13.20 -1.80
CA LEU A 276 -11.51 13.53 -2.51
C LEU A 276 -11.51 14.96 -3.07
N GLU A 277 -10.96 15.92 -2.33
CA GLU A 277 -10.82 17.30 -2.80
C GLU A 277 -9.88 17.38 -4.01
N ILE A 278 -8.73 16.68 -3.96
CA ILE A 278 -7.78 16.63 -5.07
C ILE A 278 -8.42 15.97 -6.30
N LEU A 279 -9.06 14.81 -6.13
CA LEU A 279 -9.75 14.12 -7.22
C LEU A 279 -10.85 14.97 -7.84
N GLY A 280 -11.63 15.67 -6.99
CA GLY A 280 -12.67 16.59 -7.43
C GLY A 280 -12.09 17.77 -8.24
N ALA A 281 -11.02 18.40 -7.76
CA ALA A 281 -10.33 19.49 -8.45
C ALA A 281 -9.75 19.04 -9.80
N MET A 282 -9.28 17.79 -9.89
CA MET A 282 -8.77 17.20 -11.13
C MET A 282 -9.86 16.68 -12.07
N GLY A 283 -11.14 16.68 -11.66
CA GLY A 283 -12.25 16.12 -12.42
C GLY A 283 -12.23 14.60 -12.52
N ILE A 284 -11.56 13.92 -11.56
CA ILE A 284 -11.42 12.47 -11.51
C ILE A 284 -12.45 11.89 -10.55
N ARG A 285 -13.22 10.89 -10.99
CA ARG A 285 -14.30 10.27 -10.20
C ARG A 285 -13.92 9.02 -9.45
N GLU A 286 -12.75 8.45 -9.73
CA GLU A 286 -12.26 7.20 -9.13
C GLU A 286 -10.77 7.30 -8.88
N VAL A 287 -10.32 6.94 -7.67
CA VAL A 287 -8.90 7.02 -7.30
C VAL A 287 -7.99 6.23 -8.25
N ARG A 288 -8.45 5.09 -8.76
CA ARG A 288 -7.69 4.26 -9.71
C ARG A 288 -7.36 4.97 -11.03
N ARG A 289 -8.11 6.02 -11.39
CA ARG A 289 -7.85 6.83 -12.59
C ARG A 289 -6.75 7.87 -12.38
N LEU A 290 -6.32 8.05 -11.14
CA LEU A 290 -5.18 8.90 -10.82
C LEU A 290 -3.85 8.18 -11.12
N ARG A 291 -3.87 6.85 -11.19
CA ARG A 291 -2.69 6.01 -11.37
C ARG A 291 -1.99 6.30 -12.70
N GLY A 292 -0.71 6.68 -12.61
CA GLY A 292 0.11 6.97 -13.79
C GLY A 292 -0.19 8.31 -14.46
N GLU A 293 -1.01 9.19 -13.88
CA GLU A 293 -1.30 10.54 -14.39
C GLU A 293 -0.13 11.51 -14.13
N PHE A 294 1.08 11.13 -14.52
CA PHE A 294 2.32 11.86 -14.24
C PHE A 294 2.29 13.32 -14.69
N GLY A 295 1.65 13.61 -15.82
CA GLY A 295 1.57 14.96 -16.37
C GLY A 295 0.69 15.94 -15.59
N ARG A 296 0.00 15.45 -14.54
CA ARG A 296 -0.86 16.26 -13.67
C ARG A 296 -0.23 16.56 -12.32
N SER A 297 0.99 16.09 -12.07
CA SER A 297 1.72 16.37 -10.85
C SER A 297 2.98 17.17 -11.14
N MET A 298 3.23 18.22 -10.37
CA MET A 298 4.46 19.00 -10.43
C MET A 298 5.59 18.33 -9.60
N ILE A 299 5.68 17.00 -9.61
CA ILE A 299 6.76 16.24 -8.94
C ILE A 299 8.03 16.25 -9.81
N VAL A 300 8.09 17.05 -10.82
CA VAL A 300 9.23 17.06 -11.74
C VAL A 300 10.24 18.09 -11.24
N LYS A 301 11.41 17.63 -10.84
CA LYS A 301 12.49 18.44 -10.25
C LYS A 301 12.75 19.74 -11.01
N HIS A 302 12.75 19.71 -12.36
CA HIS A 302 12.98 20.91 -13.15
C HIS A 302 11.86 21.96 -12.99
N LEU A 303 10.61 21.59 -12.73
CA LEU A 303 9.53 22.54 -12.45
C LEU A 303 9.63 23.10 -11.04
N GLU A 304 10.12 22.31 -10.09
CA GLU A 304 10.43 22.76 -8.75
C GLU A 304 11.58 23.75 -8.79
N ASP A 305 12.66 23.43 -9.48
CA ASP A 305 13.81 24.29 -9.66
C ASP A 305 13.39 25.60 -10.38
N GLU A 306 12.62 25.52 -11.46
CA GLU A 306 12.09 26.71 -12.16
C GLU A 306 11.22 27.59 -11.26
N ALA A 307 10.39 27.00 -10.40
CA ALA A 307 9.48 27.72 -9.52
C ALA A 307 10.17 28.33 -8.30
N PHE A 308 11.21 27.71 -7.78
CA PHE A 308 11.84 28.05 -6.50
C PHE A 308 13.30 28.46 -6.60
N GLU A 309 13.95 28.31 -7.77
CA GLU A 309 15.32 28.76 -8.00
C GLU A 309 15.42 30.28 -7.76
N GLY A 310 16.36 30.67 -6.91
CA GLY A 310 16.56 32.07 -6.53
C GLY A 310 15.79 32.53 -5.29
N ILE A 311 14.94 31.66 -4.68
CA ILE A 311 14.33 31.94 -3.39
C ILE A 311 15.35 31.70 -2.28
N ALA A 312 15.58 32.68 -1.41
CA ALA A 312 16.51 32.57 -0.30
C ALA A 312 16.11 31.40 0.63
N GLY A 313 17.02 30.44 0.81
CA GLY A 313 16.80 29.24 1.62
C GLY A 313 16.34 28.00 0.83
N TYR A 314 16.04 28.13 -0.46
CA TYR A 314 15.83 26.97 -1.31
C TYR A 314 17.19 26.32 -1.65
N THR A 315 17.38 25.08 -1.25
CA THR A 315 18.65 24.36 -1.45
C THR A 315 18.62 23.43 -2.67
N GLY A 316 17.56 23.52 -3.51
CA GLY A 316 17.31 22.56 -4.58
C GLY A 316 17.26 21.15 -4.00
N GLY A 317 16.23 20.36 -4.24
CA GLY A 317 16.14 19.01 -3.67
C GLY A 317 17.48 18.28 -3.86
N GLY A 318 18.26 18.19 -2.79
CA GLY A 318 19.61 17.64 -2.82
C GLY A 318 19.61 16.25 -3.40
N ALA A 319 20.61 16.01 -4.24
CA ALA A 319 20.90 14.74 -4.86
C ALA A 319 20.99 13.62 -3.84
#